data_62b7fff582427aeedbeac781f1b94fe3
#
_entry.id   62b7fff582427aeedbeac781f1b94fe3
#
_cell.length_a   1.000
_cell.length_b   1.000
_cell.length_c   1.000
_cell.angle_alpha   90.00
_cell.angle_beta   90.00
_cell.angle_gamma   90.00
#
_symmetry.space_group_name_H-M   'P 1'
#
loop_
_entity.id
_entity.type
_entity.pdbx_description
1 polymer ?
#
loop_
_entity_poly.entity_id
_entity_poly.type
_entity_poly.pdbx_seq_one_letter_code
_entity_poly.pdbx_strand_id
1 'polypeptide(L)'
;LLNEEARKVFDVRTNVIHFMRAYFDNHGFKEVETPILQSLYGGATAKPFMTHHNALNTDFYLRISDELYLKRLIVGGYEKVYEMGKDFRNEGMDRAHNPEFTQLEFYWAYVDYENLMDFTETMLEALVKEVLGTTDITYQGKTYSFKTPWERKTYRQLFQEYLEIDINEVKDESSLRAALKNKKVIIEDKTVLGYGALLDAAYKKAIRPHLVGPLFVTDHPVELKPLAKRSKTDPTKVASFQLLIAGEEFINA
;
A
#
# COMPACT_ATOMS: atom_id res chain seq x y z
N LEU A 1 2.86 -5.57 30.67
CA LEU A 1 2.43 -4.18 30.43
C LEU A 1 2.66 -3.22 31.61
N LEU A 2 3.59 -3.56 32.52
CA LEU A 2 4.04 -2.65 33.58
C LEU A 2 5.02 -1.57 33.09
N ASN A 3 5.56 -1.74 31.87
CA ASN A 3 6.43 -0.76 31.23
C ASN A 3 5.58 0.32 30.54
N GLU A 4 5.72 1.56 30.95
CA GLU A 4 4.96 2.71 30.42
C GLU A 4 5.18 2.95 28.94
N GLU A 5 6.41 2.76 28.43
CA GLU A 5 6.70 2.93 27.00
C GLU A 5 5.99 1.87 26.14
N ALA A 6 6.00 0.61 26.57
CA ALA A 6 5.24 -0.44 25.90
C ALA A 6 3.74 -0.16 25.92
N ARG A 7 3.23 0.39 27.04
CA ARG A 7 1.82 0.76 27.19
C ARG A 7 1.41 1.89 26.24
N LYS A 8 2.23 2.91 26.08
CA LYS A 8 1.99 4.03 25.15
C LYS A 8 1.71 3.55 23.71
N VAL A 9 2.38 2.49 23.26
CA VAL A 9 2.14 1.95 21.90
C VAL A 9 0.70 1.46 21.76
N PHE A 10 0.17 0.79 22.78
CA PHE A 10 -1.24 0.32 22.76
C PHE A 10 -2.22 1.47 22.88
N ASP A 11 -1.93 2.48 23.70
CA ASP A 11 -2.78 3.66 23.84
C ASP A 11 -2.82 4.46 22.53
N VAL A 12 -1.67 4.70 21.88
CA VAL A 12 -1.61 5.33 20.57
C VAL A 12 -2.36 4.52 19.52
N ARG A 13 -2.19 3.19 19.50
CA ARG A 13 -2.93 2.31 18.59
C ARG A 13 -4.43 2.43 18.77
N THR A 14 -4.91 2.46 20.01
CA THR A 14 -6.34 2.65 20.34
C THR A 14 -6.85 3.97 19.78
N ASN A 15 -6.12 5.06 20.02
CA ASN A 15 -6.50 6.39 19.54
C ASN A 15 -6.50 6.47 18.00
N VAL A 16 -5.52 5.85 17.35
CA VAL A 16 -5.48 5.74 15.87
C VAL A 16 -6.73 5.03 15.34
N ILE A 17 -7.10 3.90 15.91
CA ILE A 17 -8.29 3.14 15.50
C ILE A 17 -9.58 3.96 15.71
N HIS A 18 -9.72 4.62 16.85
CA HIS A 18 -10.89 5.47 17.13
C HIS A 18 -10.97 6.63 16.16
N PHE A 19 -9.85 7.32 15.91
CA PHE A 19 -9.81 8.42 14.94
C PHE A 19 -10.21 7.95 13.55
N MET A 20 -9.62 6.85 13.06
CA MET A 20 -9.89 6.34 11.71
C MET A 20 -11.37 6.03 11.53
N ARG A 21 -12.01 5.32 12.47
CA ARG A 21 -13.45 5.04 12.42
C ARG A 21 -14.26 6.33 12.37
N ALA A 22 -14.02 7.25 13.30
CA ALA A 22 -14.75 8.52 13.34
C ALA A 22 -14.54 9.33 12.05
N TYR A 23 -13.33 9.31 11.49
CA TYR A 23 -13.04 10.02 10.24
C TYR A 23 -13.81 9.44 9.06
N PHE A 24 -13.81 8.13 8.87
CA PHE A 24 -14.56 7.47 7.80
C PHE A 24 -16.08 7.66 7.96
N ASP A 25 -16.61 7.48 9.17
CA ASP A 25 -18.03 7.66 9.47
C ASP A 25 -18.49 9.10 9.16
N ASN A 26 -17.71 10.11 9.58
CA ASN A 26 -17.99 11.53 9.32
C ASN A 26 -17.92 11.89 7.83
N HIS A 27 -17.21 11.10 7.01
CA HIS A 27 -17.14 11.26 5.56
C HIS A 27 -18.17 10.40 4.82
N GLY A 28 -19.10 9.76 5.55
CA GLY A 28 -20.21 9.00 5.01
C GLY A 28 -19.85 7.61 4.49
N PHE A 29 -18.71 7.06 4.91
CA PHE A 29 -18.40 5.66 4.69
C PHE A 29 -19.18 4.78 5.67
N LYS A 30 -19.48 3.56 5.25
CA LYS A 30 -20.07 2.54 6.11
C LYS A 30 -19.03 1.51 6.48
N GLU A 31 -18.82 1.29 7.78
CA GLU A 31 -18.04 0.14 8.26
C GLU A 31 -18.80 -1.14 7.96
N VAL A 32 -18.14 -2.11 7.41
CA VAL A 32 -18.70 -3.43 7.11
C VAL A 32 -17.77 -4.52 7.62
N GLU A 33 -18.32 -5.70 7.84
CA GLU A 33 -17.57 -6.92 8.16
C GLU A 33 -17.81 -7.95 7.07
N THR A 34 -16.72 -8.37 6.42
CA THR A 34 -16.75 -9.38 5.35
C THR A 34 -16.15 -10.70 5.85
N PRO A 35 -16.39 -11.83 5.15
CA PRO A 35 -15.94 -13.14 5.64
C PRO A 35 -14.43 -13.25 5.79
N ILE A 36 -13.97 -13.63 6.98
CA ILE A 36 -12.57 -14.01 7.23
C ILE A 36 -12.28 -15.41 6.66
N LEU A 37 -13.24 -16.35 6.84
CA LEU A 37 -13.14 -17.69 6.22
C LEU A 37 -13.74 -17.65 4.83
N GLN A 38 -12.92 -17.95 3.82
CA GLN A 38 -13.30 -17.84 2.41
C GLN A 38 -13.08 -19.17 1.69
N SER A 39 -14.01 -19.53 0.81
CA SER A 39 -13.85 -20.72 -0.07
C SER A 39 -12.86 -20.46 -1.20
N LEU A 40 -12.68 -19.20 -1.59
CA LEU A 40 -11.70 -18.75 -2.58
C LEU A 40 -11.01 -17.50 -2.02
N TYR A 41 -9.70 -17.54 -1.92
CA TYR A 41 -8.92 -16.39 -1.53
C TYR A 41 -8.50 -15.54 -2.74
N GLY A 42 -8.24 -14.26 -2.53
CA GLY A 42 -7.81 -13.35 -3.59
C GLY A 42 -7.71 -11.90 -3.10
N GLY A 43 -7.47 -10.97 -4.03
CA GLY A 43 -7.30 -9.55 -3.73
C GLY A 43 -5.85 -9.14 -3.45
N ALA A 44 -4.96 -10.10 -3.22
CA ALA A 44 -3.54 -9.84 -3.00
C ALA A 44 -2.70 -11.01 -3.55
N THR A 45 -1.40 -10.78 -3.71
CA THR A 45 -0.42 -11.83 -4.04
C THR A 45 0.24 -12.29 -2.74
N ALA A 46 -0.41 -13.21 -2.03
CA ALA A 46 0.09 -13.77 -0.78
C ALA A 46 -0.33 -15.24 -0.63
N LYS A 47 0.38 -15.98 0.22
CA LYS A 47 0.01 -17.36 0.56
C LYS A 47 -1.03 -17.35 1.68
N PRO A 48 -2.18 -18.04 1.52
CA PRO A 48 -3.19 -18.13 2.58
C PRO A 48 -2.81 -19.17 3.63
N PHE A 49 -3.39 -19.03 4.84
CA PHE A 49 -3.56 -20.15 5.74
C PHE A 49 -4.79 -20.96 5.33
N MET A 50 -4.66 -22.28 5.35
CA MET A 50 -5.72 -23.22 5.03
C MET A 50 -6.30 -23.86 6.29
N THR A 51 -7.63 -24.08 6.31
CA THR A 51 -8.32 -24.85 7.34
C THR A 51 -9.41 -25.72 6.70
N HIS A 52 -9.82 -26.80 7.39
CA HIS A 52 -10.84 -27.72 6.89
C HIS A 52 -12.16 -27.53 7.64
N HIS A 53 -13.26 -27.35 6.88
CA HIS A 53 -14.62 -27.29 7.43
C HIS A 53 -15.23 -28.68 7.49
N ASN A 54 -15.24 -29.30 8.66
CA ASN A 54 -15.64 -30.70 8.85
C ASN A 54 -17.05 -31.03 8.33
N ALA A 55 -18.03 -30.19 8.64
CA ALA A 55 -19.41 -30.45 8.27
C ALA A 55 -19.67 -30.39 6.74
N LEU A 56 -18.91 -29.53 6.03
CA LEU A 56 -19.01 -29.39 4.58
C LEU A 56 -17.98 -30.25 3.85
N ASN A 57 -17.07 -30.88 4.56
CA ASN A 57 -15.95 -31.66 4.03
C ASN A 57 -15.21 -30.91 2.90
N THR A 58 -14.85 -29.66 3.16
CA THR A 58 -14.17 -28.81 2.18
C THR A 58 -13.16 -27.88 2.84
N ASP A 59 -12.16 -27.47 2.11
CA ASP A 59 -11.14 -26.56 2.59
C ASP A 59 -11.61 -25.10 2.47
N PHE A 60 -11.25 -24.33 3.48
CA PHE A 60 -11.40 -22.89 3.53
C PHE A 60 -10.05 -22.23 3.76
N TYR A 61 -10.00 -20.95 3.45
CA TYR A 61 -8.81 -20.13 3.59
C TYR A 61 -9.09 -18.95 4.52
N LEU A 62 -8.14 -18.61 5.39
CA LEU A 62 -8.16 -17.31 6.04
C LEU A 62 -7.84 -16.24 5.00
N ARG A 63 -8.62 -15.16 4.96
CA ARG A 63 -8.50 -14.09 3.95
C ARG A 63 -7.12 -13.46 3.98
N ILE A 64 -6.64 -13.09 2.81
CA ILE A 64 -5.38 -12.36 2.59
C ILE A 64 -5.60 -10.89 2.25
N SER A 65 -6.86 -10.48 2.01
CA SER A 65 -7.32 -9.13 1.66
C SER A 65 -8.85 -9.08 1.72
N ASP A 66 -9.40 -7.92 1.97
CA ASP A 66 -10.85 -7.63 1.98
C ASP A 66 -11.39 -7.27 0.59
N GLU A 67 -10.51 -6.99 -0.38
CA GLU A 67 -10.76 -6.38 -1.68
C GLU A 67 -11.98 -6.94 -2.40
N LEU A 68 -12.04 -8.26 -2.59
CA LEU A 68 -13.06 -8.87 -3.45
C LEU A 68 -14.47 -8.72 -2.88
N TYR A 69 -14.61 -8.74 -1.57
CA TYR A 69 -15.91 -8.57 -0.91
C TYR A 69 -16.32 -7.10 -0.86
N LEU A 70 -15.41 -6.18 -0.58
CA LEU A 70 -15.68 -4.74 -0.59
C LEU A 70 -16.08 -4.27 -2.00
N LYS A 71 -15.41 -4.76 -3.04
CA LYS A 71 -15.82 -4.49 -4.44
C LYS A 71 -17.22 -5.01 -4.77
N ARG A 72 -17.63 -6.16 -4.23
CA ARG A 72 -19.00 -6.67 -4.40
C ARG A 72 -20.03 -5.74 -3.76
N LEU A 73 -19.73 -5.14 -2.63
CA LEU A 73 -20.61 -4.16 -1.99
C LEU A 73 -20.77 -2.90 -2.83
N ILE A 74 -19.70 -2.42 -3.46
CA ILE A 74 -19.79 -1.30 -4.44
C ILE A 74 -20.65 -1.69 -5.63
N VAL A 75 -20.48 -2.88 -6.21
CA VAL A 75 -21.35 -3.40 -7.29
C VAL A 75 -22.80 -3.53 -6.82
N GLY A 76 -23.00 -3.88 -5.54
CA GLY A 76 -24.31 -3.96 -4.89
C GLY A 76 -24.98 -2.62 -4.59
N GLY A 77 -24.32 -1.48 -4.93
CA GLY A 77 -24.91 -0.14 -4.83
C GLY A 77 -24.47 0.68 -3.59
N TYR A 78 -23.52 0.19 -2.80
CA TYR A 78 -22.89 1.04 -1.79
C TYR A 78 -21.90 2.00 -2.47
N GLU A 79 -21.97 3.29 -2.13
CA GLU A 79 -21.05 4.27 -2.70
C GLU A 79 -19.73 4.38 -1.93
N LYS A 80 -19.75 4.16 -0.61
CA LYS A 80 -18.60 4.28 0.29
C LYS A 80 -18.64 3.19 1.33
N VAL A 81 -17.64 2.34 1.35
CA VAL A 81 -17.49 1.26 2.35
C VAL A 81 -16.06 1.19 2.84
N TYR A 82 -15.87 0.79 4.07
CA TYR A 82 -14.57 0.42 4.61
C TYR A 82 -14.69 -0.77 5.57
N GLU A 83 -13.60 -1.48 5.71
CA GLU A 83 -13.43 -2.52 6.72
C GLU A 83 -12.11 -2.30 7.45
N MET A 84 -12.13 -2.42 8.76
CA MET A 84 -10.94 -2.45 9.59
C MET A 84 -10.88 -3.81 10.28
N GLY A 85 -10.17 -4.73 9.69
CA GLY A 85 -10.19 -6.12 10.09
C GLY A 85 -8.82 -6.78 10.13
N LYS A 86 -8.83 -8.08 10.38
CA LYS A 86 -7.64 -8.94 10.37
C LYS A 86 -7.49 -9.63 9.04
N ASP A 87 -6.30 -9.50 8.46
CA ASP A 87 -5.85 -10.29 7.33
C ASP A 87 -4.70 -11.21 7.74
N PHE A 88 -4.54 -12.28 6.95
CA PHE A 88 -3.66 -13.39 7.27
C PHE A 88 -2.80 -13.74 6.05
N ARG A 89 -1.47 -13.68 6.18
CA ARG A 89 -0.54 -14.06 5.13
C ARG A 89 0.47 -15.06 5.66
N ASN A 90 0.46 -16.28 5.12
CA ASN A 90 1.34 -17.37 5.53
C ASN A 90 2.74 -17.19 4.90
N GLU A 91 3.44 -16.16 5.36
CA GLU A 91 4.75 -15.73 4.88
C GLU A 91 5.71 -15.52 6.06
N GLY A 92 6.93 -15.09 5.77
CA GLY A 92 7.93 -14.83 6.81
C GLY A 92 7.56 -13.66 7.72
N MET A 93 8.17 -13.62 8.91
CA MET A 93 8.03 -12.53 9.86
C MET A 93 9.29 -11.68 9.89
N ASP A 94 9.12 -10.35 9.96
CA ASP A 94 10.18 -9.38 10.19
C ASP A 94 9.66 -8.20 11.03
N ARG A 95 10.38 -7.08 11.05
CA ARG A 95 9.98 -5.89 11.83
C ARG A 95 8.69 -5.23 11.32
N ALA A 96 8.36 -5.37 10.04
CA ALA A 96 7.24 -4.72 9.37
C ALA A 96 6.13 -5.72 9.00
N HIS A 97 6.42 -7.03 8.98
CA HIS A 97 5.50 -8.06 8.52
C HIS A 97 5.19 -9.05 9.62
N ASN A 98 3.91 -9.25 9.87
CA ASN A 98 3.37 -10.25 10.76
C ASN A 98 2.36 -11.12 10.00
N PRO A 99 2.27 -12.43 10.24
CA PRO A 99 1.35 -13.29 9.51
C PRO A 99 -0.14 -12.98 9.78
N GLU A 100 -0.43 -12.34 10.90
CA GLU A 100 -1.72 -11.75 11.24
C GLU A 100 -1.53 -10.25 11.51
N PHE A 101 -2.26 -9.41 10.79
CA PHE A 101 -2.16 -7.96 10.94
C PHE A 101 -3.53 -7.31 10.79
N THR A 102 -3.65 -6.07 11.25
CA THR A 102 -4.86 -5.27 11.04
C THR A 102 -4.67 -4.43 9.78
N GLN A 103 -5.60 -4.56 8.86
CA GLN A 103 -5.69 -3.75 7.64
C GLN A 103 -6.90 -2.82 7.73
N LEU A 104 -6.78 -1.62 7.19
CA LEU A 104 -7.88 -0.76 6.81
C LEU A 104 -7.94 -0.75 5.30
N GLU A 105 -9.05 -1.22 4.75
CA GLU A 105 -9.33 -1.17 3.32
C GLU A 105 -10.63 -0.43 3.05
N PHE A 106 -10.68 0.44 2.04
CA PHE A 106 -11.88 1.20 1.73
C PHE A 106 -12.07 1.40 0.22
N TYR A 107 -13.33 1.54 -0.18
CA TYR A 107 -13.72 1.76 -1.56
C TYR A 107 -14.72 2.91 -1.64
N TRP A 108 -14.52 3.76 -2.64
CA TRP A 108 -15.32 4.94 -2.88
C TRP A 108 -15.68 5.04 -4.36
N ALA A 109 -16.98 4.92 -4.69
CA ALA A 109 -17.50 5.04 -6.04
C ALA A 109 -17.44 6.49 -6.55
N TYR A 110 -17.32 6.64 -7.87
CA TYR A 110 -17.36 7.93 -8.59
C TYR A 110 -16.22 8.89 -8.32
N VAL A 111 -15.14 8.42 -7.71
CA VAL A 111 -13.89 9.19 -7.51
C VAL A 111 -12.73 8.49 -8.22
N ASP A 112 -11.63 9.20 -8.39
CA ASP A 112 -10.40 8.66 -8.94
C ASP A 112 -9.26 8.67 -7.91
N TYR A 113 -8.08 8.21 -8.34
CA TYR A 113 -6.92 8.10 -7.47
C TYR A 113 -6.39 9.47 -6.99
N GLU A 114 -6.64 10.55 -7.73
CA GLU A 114 -6.25 11.90 -7.31
C GLU A 114 -7.10 12.37 -6.13
N ASN A 115 -8.41 12.13 -6.18
CA ASN A 115 -9.31 12.38 -5.05
C ASN A 115 -8.91 11.55 -3.82
N LEU A 116 -8.48 10.29 -4.03
CA LEU A 116 -8.01 9.45 -2.93
C LEU A 116 -6.71 9.94 -2.33
N MET A 117 -5.78 10.50 -3.12
CA MET A 117 -4.57 11.13 -2.58
C MET A 117 -4.92 12.32 -1.69
N ASP A 118 -5.80 13.22 -2.15
CA ASP A 118 -6.24 14.40 -1.37
C ASP A 118 -6.95 13.98 -0.06
N PHE A 119 -7.82 12.99 -0.14
CA PHE A 119 -8.49 12.42 1.03
C PHE A 119 -7.48 11.82 2.01
N THR A 120 -6.52 11.05 1.50
CA THR A 120 -5.52 10.35 2.30
C THR A 120 -4.58 11.31 3.02
N GLU A 121 -4.05 12.32 2.33
CA GLU A 121 -3.14 13.27 2.96
C GLU A 121 -3.85 14.11 4.03
N THR A 122 -5.08 14.55 3.76
CA THR A 122 -5.88 15.29 4.74
C THR A 122 -6.21 14.44 5.97
N MET A 123 -6.58 13.18 5.76
CA MET A 123 -6.88 12.22 6.83
C MET A 123 -5.66 11.98 7.73
N LEU A 124 -4.50 11.72 7.14
CA LEU A 124 -3.30 11.38 7.91
C LEU A 124 -2.70 12.61 8.60
N GLU A 125 -2.76 13.81 8.02
CA GLU A 125 -2.40 15.03 8.73
C GLU A 125 -3.28 15.24 9.96
N ALA A 126 -4.61 15.11 9.81
CA ALA A 126 -5.57 15.23 10.91
C ALA A 126 -5.34 14.15 11.98
N LEU A 127 -5.09 12.90 11.57
CA LEU A 127 -4.77 11.80 12.48
C LEU A 127 -3.56 12.11 13.35
N VAL A 128 -2.46 12.49 12.71
CA VAL A 128 -1.20 12.76 13.42
C VAL A 128 -1.36 13.92 14.39
N LYS A 129 -2.04 14.98 13.95
CA LYS A 129 -2.33 16.16 14.77
C LYS A 129 -3.23 15.83 15.97
N GLU A 130 -4.27 15.02 15.76
CA GLU A 130 -5.21 14.62 16.84
C GLU A 130 -4.52 13.69 17.85
N VAL A 131 -3.78 12.68 17.39
CA VAL A 131 -3.21 11.65 18.26
C VAL A 131 -1.94 12.11 18.96
N LEU A 132 -1.10 12.93 18.30
CA LEU A 132 0.21 13.32 18.80
C LEU A 132 0.34 14.81 19.16
N GLY A 133 -0.67 15.63 18.84
CA GLY A 133 -0.66 17.08 19.09
C GLY A 133 0.28 17.88 18.18
N THR A 134 0.86 17.26 17.15
CA THR A 134 1.81 17.87 16.20
C THR A 134 1.65 17.23 14.83
N THR A 135 2.11 17.91 13.79
CA THR A 135 2.21 17.33 12.44
C THR A 135 3.60 16.76 12.13
N ASP A 136 4.56 16.95 13.04
CA ASP A 136 5.93 16.50 12.86
C ASP A 136 6.24 15.30 13.78
N ILE A 137 6.65 14.19 13.18
CA ILE A 137 6.98 12.95 13.89
C ILE A 137 8.49 12.71 13.79
N THR A 138 9.14 12.48 14.93
CA THR A 138 10.52 11.99 14.94
C THR A 138 10.54 10.47 15.04
N TYR A 139 11.09 9.82 14.01
CA TYR A 139 11.26 8.38 13.94
C TYR A 139 12.67 8.02 13.51
N GLN A 140 13.35 7.17 14.27
CA GLN A 140 14.76 6.75 14.03
C GLN A 140 15.73 7.94 13.83
N GLY A 141 15.53 9.01 14.60
CA GLY A 141 16.39 10.21 14.54
C GLY A 141 16.15 11.14 13.36
N LYS A 142 15.13 10.88 12.54
CA LYS A 142 14.69 11.75 11.44
C LYS A 142 13.30 12.32 11.73
N THR A 143 13.09 13.56 11.34
CA THR A 143 11.77 14.22 11.45
C THR A 143 11.02 14.11 10.12
N TYR A 144 9.76 13.71 10.20
CA TYR A 144 8.84 13.58 9.09
C TYR A 144 7.67 14.54 9.31
N SER A 145 7.45 15.47 8.38
CA SER A 145 6.35 16.42 8.47
C SER A 145 5.13 15.89 7.71
N PHE A 146 4.03 15.73 8.43
CA PHE A 146 2.74 15.33 7.87
C PHE A 146 1.90 16.51 7.42
N LYS A 147 2.46 17.74 7.45
CA LYS A 147 1.78 18.93 6.97
C LYS A 147 1.54 18.83 5.46
N THR A 148 0.30 19.01 5.05
CA THR A 148 -0.10 19.01 3.64
C THR A 148 0.20 20.35 2.94
N PRO A 149 0.31 20.42 1.58
CA PRO A 149 0.25 19.29 0.65
C PRO A 149 1.56 18.48 0.60
N TRP A 150 1.45 17.17 0.34
CA TRP A 150 2.60 16.30 0.22
C TRP A 150 3.14 16.26 -1.21
N GLU A 151 4.42 15.92 -1.34
CA GLU A 151 5.07 15.78 -2.62
C GLU A 151 4.46 14.62 -3.44
N ARG A 152 4.31 14.83 -4.76
CA ARG A 152 3.84 13.83 -5.71
C ARG A 152 4.91 13.68 -6.79
N LYS A 153 5.46 12.47 -6.94
CA LYS A 153 6.44 12.12 -7.97
C LYS A 153 5.94 10.96 -8.82
N THR A 154 6.17 11.04 -10.11
CA THR A 154 5.94 9.89 -10.97
C THR A 154 7.03 8.84 -10.80
N TYR A 155 6.70 7.58 -11.05
CA TYR A 155 7.66 6.49 -11.04
C TYR A 155 8.86 6.76 -11.97
N ARG A 156 8.61 7.36 -13.15
CA ARG A 156 9.65 7.80 -14.08
C ARG A 156 10.58 8.85 -13.48
N GLN A 157 10.03 9.89 -12.83
CA GLN A 157 10.83 10.94 -12.18
C GLN A 157 11.78 10.35 -11.15
N LEU A 158 11.33 9.38 -10.36
CA LEU A 158 12.17 8.72 -9.36
C LEU A 158 13.32 7.95 -10.01
N PHE A 159 13.10 7.21 -11.10
CA PHE A 159 14.17 6.54 -11.83
C PHE A 159 15.16 7.53 -12.42
N GLN A 160 14.67 8.64 -12.96
CA GLN A 160 15.52 9.70 -13.51
C GLN A 160 16.36 10.39 -12.42
N GLU A 161 15.77 10.70 -11.28
CA GLU A 161 16.41 11.42 -10.18
C GLU A 161 17.49 10.59 -9.48
N TYR A 162 17.17 9.32 -9.18
CA TYR A 162 18.05 8.48 -8.37
C TYR A 162 19.01 7.61 -9.18
N LEU A 163 18.65 7.26 -10.41
CA LEU A 163 19.44 6.36 -11.26
C LEU A 163 19.88 7.00 -12.58
N GLU A 164 19.38 8.20 -12.91
CA GLU A 164 19.58 8.84 -14.23
C GLU A 164 19.16 7.90 -15.38
N ILE A 165 18.10 7.10 -15.17
CA ILE A 165 17.52 6.19 -16.17
C ILE A 165 16.13 6.70 -16.55
N ASP A 166 15.91 6.97 -17.84
CA ASP A 166 14.57 7.20 -18.37
C ASP A 166 13.91 5.88 -18.73
N ILE A 167 12.93 5.46 -17.92
CA ILE A 167 12.21 4.20 -18.14
C ILE A 167 11.35 4.20 -19.41
N ASN A 168 11.12 5.35 -20.03
CA ASN A 168 10.45 5.43 -21.33
C ASN A 168 11.39 5.09 -22.51
N GLU A 169 12.70 5.14 -22.31
CA GLU A 169 13.70 4.78 -23.30
C GLU A 169 14.14 3.32 -23.20
N VAL A 170 14.07 2.73 -21.99
CA VAL A 170 14.44 1.33 -21.73
C VAL A 170 13.18 0.47 -21.60
N LYS A 171 12.72 -0.11 -22.70
CA LYS A 171 11.39 -0.75 -22.81
C LYS A 171 11.38 -2.27 -22.66
N ASP A 172 12.52 -2.88 -22.48
CA ASP A 172 12.66 -4.33 -22.34
C ASP A 172 13.66 -4.69 -21.22
N GLU A 173 13.62 -5.96 -20.81
CA GLU A 173 14.48 -6.46 -19.74
C GLU A 173 15.97 -6.29 -20.04
N SER A 174 16.40 -6.50 -21.29
CA SER A 174 17.81 -6.47 -21.66
C SER A 174 18.39 -5.06 -21.60
N SER A 175 17.67 -4.08 -22.15
CA SER A 175 18.05 -2.66 -22.11
C SER A 175 18.05 -2.12 -20.67
N LEU A 176 17.07 -2.50 -19.85
CA LEU A 176 17.03 -2.11 -18.44
C LEU A 176 18.17 -2.75 -17.64
N ARG A 177 18.49 -4.04 -17.85
CA ARG A 177 19.66 -4.68 -17.19
C ARG A 177 20.97 -3.99 -17.56
N ALA A 178 21.15 -3.62 -18.82
CA ALA A 178 22.32 -2.88 -19.26
C ALA A 178 22.42 -1.50 -18.59
N ALA A 179 21.31 -0.74 -18.55
CA ALA A 179 21.25 0.56 -17.88
C ALA A 179 21.56 0.46 -16.39
N LEU A 180 20.94 -0.48 -15.68
CA LEU A 180 21.18 -0.73 -14.24
C LEU A 180 22.63 -1.13 -13.96
N LYS A 181 23.23 -1.98 -14.81
CA LYS A 181 24.65 -2.38 -14.69
C LYS A 181 25.58 -1.16 -14.82
N ASN A 182 25.31 -0.25 -15.75
CA ASN A 182 26.08 0.99 -15.91
C ASN A 182 26.01 1.89 -14.65
N LYS A 183 24.89 1.84 -13.92
CA LYS A 183 24.68 2.55 -12.66
C LYS A 183 25.11 1.74 -11.42
N LYS A 184 25.76 0.59 -11.62
CA LYS A 184 26.22 -0.33 -10.56
C LYS A 184 25.07 -0.88 -9.68
N VAL A 185 23.86 -0.91 -10.19
CA VAL A 185 22.69 -1.54 -9.53
C VAL A 185 22.60 -2.99 -10.02
N ILE A 186 23.02 -3.92 -9.18
CA ILE A 186 23.05 -5.34 -9.52
C ILE A 186 21.86 -6.04 -8.87
N ILE A 187 20.98 -6.64 -9.66
CA ILE A 187 19.89 -7.49 -9.20
C ILE A 187 20.32 -8.95 -9.40
N GLU A 188 20.73 -9.58 -8.31
CA GLU A 188 21.30 -10.96 -8.33
C GLU A 188 20.23 -12.04 -8.30
N ASP A 189 19.01 -11.70 -7.89
CA ASP A 189 17.92 -12.67 -7.78
C ASP A 189 17.53 -13.22 -9.16
N LYS A 190 17.83 -14.50 -9.37
CA LYS A 190 17.52 -15.21 -10.62
C LYS A 190 16.02 -15.46 -10.82
N THR A 191 15.20 -15.25 -9.79
CA THR A 191 13.75 -15.37 -9.89
C THR A 191 13.10 -14.09 -10.44
N VAL A 192 13.84 -12.96 -10.48
CA VAL A 192 13.40 -11.71 -11.08
C VAL A 192 13.49 -11.83 -12.60
N LEU A 193 12.40 -12.24 -13.22
CA LEU A 193 12.26 -12.44 -14.66
C LEU A 193 11.25 -11.45 -15.25
N GLY A 194 11.61 -10.87 -16.40
CA GLY A 194 10.78 -9.92 -17.12
C GLY A 194 10.99 -8.47 -16.69
N TYR A 195 10.59 -7.58 -17.58
CA TYR A 195 10.80 -6.13 -17.46
C TYR A 195 10.17 -5.54 -16.18
N GLY A 196 8.89 -5.85 -15.91
CA GLY A 196 8.19 -5.33 -14.74
C GLY A 196 8.80 -5.78 -13.41
N ALA A 197 9.14 -7.07 -13.28
CA ALA A 197 9.79 -7.59 -12.07
C ALA A 197 11.18 -6.94 -11.85
N LEU A 198 11.92 -6.69 -12.93
CA LEU A 198 13.21 -6.02 -12.85
C LEU A 198 13.09 -4.54 -12.46
N LEU A 199 12.08 -3.83 -12.97
CA LEU A 199 11.76 -2.45 -12.56
C LEU A 199 11.44 -2.40 -11.06
N ASP A 200 10.57 -3.28 -10.56
CA ASP A 200 10.18 -3.35 -9.15
C ASP A 200 11.38 -3.65 -8.25
N ALA A 201 12.21 -4.63 -8.64
CA ALA A 201 13.41 -4.98 -7.88
C ALA A 201 14.43 -3.82 -7.83
N ALA A 202 14.63 -3.12 -8.96
CA ALA A 202 15.51 -1.95 -9.00
C ALA A 202 14.97 -0.80 -8.14
N TYR A 203 13.68 -0.51 -8.22
CA TYR A 203 13.00 0.48 -7.40
C TYR A 203 13.16 0.19 -5.90
N LYS A 204 12.81 -1.02 -5.49
CA LYS A 204 12.91 -1.45 -4.08
C LYS A 204 14.33 -1.42 -3.54
N LYS A 205 15.32 -1.75 -4.37
CA LYS A 205 16.73 -1.81 -3.95
C LYS A 205 17.42 -0.45 -3.97
N ALA A 206 17.21 0.35 -5.00
CA ALA A 206 18.07 1.50 -5.28
C ALA A 206 17.37 2.86 -5.12
N ILE A 207 16.04 2.91 -5.03
CA ILE A 207 15.28 4.15 -4.96
C ILE A 207 14.52 4.23 -3.63
N ARG A 208 13.64 3.29 -3.36
CA ARG A 208 12.72 3.30 -2.21
C ARG A 208 13.40 3.59 -0.86
N PRO A 209 14.58 3.02 -0.52
CA PRO A 209 15.25 3.29 0.76
C PRO A 209 15.68 4.75 0.97
N HIS A 210 15.75 5.54 -0.11
CA HIS A 210 16.15 6.94 -0.05
C HIS A 210 14.95 7.90 0.03
N LEU A 211 13.72 7.40 -0.13
CA LEU A 211 12.51 8.22 -0.11
C LEU A 211 12.12 8.51 1.35
N VAL A 212 12.22 9.77 1.74
CA VAL A 212 11.90 10.20 3.11
C VAL A 212 10.39 10.25 3.32
N GLY A 213 9.65 10.96 2.48
CA GLY A 213 8.19 11.12 2.57
C GLY A 213 7.71 11.97 3.76
N PRO A 214 6.37 12.10 3.91
CA PRO A 214 5.32 11.51 3.08
C PRO A 214 5.41 11.90 1.61
N LEU A 215 5.33 10.92 0.73
CA LEU A 215 5.47 11.10 -0.73
C LEU A 215 4.51 10.18 -1.47
N PHE A 216 3.71 10.74 -2.37
CA PHE A 216 2.93 9.94 -3.30
C PHE A 216 3.75 9.59 -4.55
N VAL A 217 3.80 8.32 -4.89
CA VAL A 217 4.36 7.83 -6.15
C VAL A 217 3.22 7.46 -7.08
N THR A 218 3.20 8.07 -8.26
CA THR A 218 2.14 7.92 -9.27
C THR A 218 2.70 7.38 -10.58
N ASP A 219 1.82 7.18 -11.57
CA ASP A 219 2.19 6.81 -12.93
C ASP A 219 3.07 5.55 -13.01
N HIS A 220 2.72 4.54 -12.21
CA HIS A 220 3.40 3.26 -12.29
C HIS A 220 3.23 2.66 -13.68
N PRO A 221 4.28 2.07 -14.26
CA PRO A 221 4.17 1.28 -15.48
C PRO A 221 3.12 0.17 -15.36
N VAL A 222 2.37 -0.09 -16.43
CA VAL A 222 1.31 -1.11 -16.44
C VAL A 222 1.83 -2.52 -16.12
N GLU A 223 3.08 -2.78 -16.41
CA GLU A 223 3.75 -4.05 -16.12
C GLU A 223 3.87 -4.35 -14.63
N LEU A 224 3.84 -3.30 -13.78
CA LEU A 224 3.87 -3.45 -12.32
C LEU A 224 2.50 -3.74 -11.70
N LYS A 225 1.44 -3.23 -12.36
CA LYS A 225 0.06 -3.32 -11.83
C LYS A 225 -0.92 -3.65 -12.96
N PRO A 226 -0.84 -4.84 -13.56
CA PRO A 226 -1.58 -5.18 -14.78
C PRO A 226 -3.11 -5.20 -14.60
N LEU A 227 -3.60 -5.34 -13.37
CA LEU A 227 -5.04 -5.34 -13.04
C LEU A 227 -5.58 -3.94 -12.70
N ALA A 228 -4.72 -2.94 -12.52
CA ALA A 228 -5.13 -1.58 -12.24
C ALA A 228 -5.64 -0.90 -13.53
N LYS A 229 -6.56 0.05 -13.36
CA LYS A 229 -7.09 0.84 -14.48
C LYS A 229 -5.96 1.64 -15.13
N ARG A 230 -5.86 1.58 -16.45
CA ARG A 230 -4.89 2.39 -17.19
C ARG A 230 -5.22 3.88 -17.09
N SER A 231 -4.19 4.70 -17.09
CA SER A 231 -4.33 6.16 -17.17
C SER A 231 -5.07 6.55 -18.45
N LYS A 232 -5.91 7.57 -18.36
CA LYS A 232 -6.63 8.12 -19.53
C LYS A 232 -5.71 8.89 -20.46
N THR A 233 -4.63 9.45 -19.93
CA THR A 233 -3.67 10.30 -20.69
C THR A 233 -2.50 9.52 -21.24
N ASP A 234 -2.07 8.45 -20.55
CA ASP A 234 -0.98 7.58 -21.00
C ASP A 234 -1.32 6.10 -20.68
N PRO A 235 -1.76 5.31 -21.68
CA PRO A 235 -2.16 3.92 -21.46
C PRO A 235 -1.01 2.97 -21.08
N THR A 236 0.24 3.42 -21.11
CA THR A 236 1.41 2.68 -20.60
C THR A 236 1.56 2.79 -19.08
N LYS A 237 0.75 3.64 -18.46
CA LYS A 237 0.71 3.89 -17.01
C LYS A 237 -0.63 3.47 -16.43
N VAL A 238 -0.66 3.32 -15.12
CA VAL A 238 -1.90 3.01 -14.39
C VAL A 238 -2.32 4.18 -13.50
N ALA A 239 -3.63 4.36 -13.37
CA ALA A 239 -4.29 5.32 -12.49
C ALA A 239 -4.27 4.79 -11.05
N SER A 240 -3.12 4.88 -10.41
CA SER A 240 -2.89 4.40 -9.04
C SER A 240 -1.77 5.18 -8.36
N PHE A 241 -1.71 5.09 -7.04
CA PHE A 241 -0.61 5.66 -6.27
C PHE A 241 -0.10 4.69 -5.20
N GLN A 242 1.12 4.96 -4.73
CA GLN A 242 1.66 4.46 -3.46
C GLN A 242 1.96 5.65 -2.57
N LEU A 243 1.67 5.54 -1.28
CA LEU A 243 2.18 6.46 -0.27
C LEU A 243 3.40 5.84 0.41
N LEU A 244 4.51 6.56 0.37
CA LEU A 244 5.76 6.18 1.02
C LEU A 244 6.08 7.12 2.17
N ILE A 245 6.50 6.52 3.29
CA ILE A 245 6.98 7.24 4.47
C ILE A 245 8.17 6.46 5.02
N ALA A 246 9.29 7.13 5.24
CA ALA A 246 10.52 6.52 5.76
C ALA A 246 11.04 5.33 4.92
N GLY A 247 10.85 5.36 3.60
CA GLY A 247 11.22 4.27 2.69
C GLY A 247 10.29 3.06 2.71
N GLU A 248 9.19 3.12 3.47
CA GLU A 248 8.22 2.03 3.56
C GLU A 248 6.90 2.39 2.86
N GLU A 249 6.23 1.38 2.29
CA GLU A 249 4.93 1.52 1.67
C GLU A 249 3.84 1.49 2.75
N PHE A 250 3.15 2.62 2.91
CA PHE A 250 2.05 2.75 3.86
C PHE A 250 0.69 2.49 3.22
N ILE A 251 0.50 2.97 1.99
CA ILE A 251 -0.77 2.84 1.26
C ILE A 251 -0.48 2.50 -0.20
N ASN A 252 -1.33 1.65 -0.76
CA ASN A 252 -1.37 1.30 -2.17
C ASN A 252 -2.83 1.39 -2.65
N ALA A 253 -3.09 2.25 -3.63
CA ALA A 253 -4.45 2.46 -4.14
C ALA A 253 -4.47 2.75 -5.66
#